data_b57633d95b60ef0950f204a129eb293c
#
_entry.id   b57633d95b60ef0950f204a129eb293c
#
_cell.length_a   1.000
_cell.length_b   1.000
_cell.length_c   1.000
_cell.angle_alpha   90.00
_cell.angle_beta   90.00
_cell.angle_gamma   90.00
#
_symmetry.space_group_name_H-M   'P 1'
#
loop_
_entity.id
_entity.type
_entity.pdbx_description
1 polymer ?
#
loop_
_entity_poly.entity_id
_entity_poly.type
_entity_poly.pdbx_seq_one_letter_code
_entity_poly.pdbx_strand_id
1 'polypeptide(L)'
;MKGDLFSSEHMVGPATAPGMTVENAKTIRYAVNGEMHARQGAMIAYRGNLQFERKGQGVGGMLKRAMTGEGLPLMAVRGQGEAWFAHEAQNCFIVEVEPGDEFTVNGRNVLCFDASLSYRIATVKGAGIAGGGLFNSVFTGQGRLGLVCEGSPLVLPVTPEYPVYVDTDAVVGWTAGLRTSLHRSQSLGSMLRGGSGEAVQLMLEGQGYVVVRPSEVTPQQS
;
A
#
# COMPACT_ATOMS: atom_id res chain seq x y z
N MET A 1 -31.29 9.80 -19.45
CA MET A 1 -30.70 8.54 -19.96
C MET A 1 -31.24 7.40 -19.13
N LYS A 2 -31.34 6.20 -19.69
CA LYS A 2 -31.79 4.99 -19.01
C LYS A 2 -30.86 3.83 -19.38
N GLY A 3 -30.79 2.81 -18.55
CA GLY A 3 -29.96 1.62 -18.75
C GLY A 3 -29.20 1.26 -17.47
N ASP A 4 -28.57 0.08 -17.46
CA ASP A 4 -27.90 -0.49 -16.27
C ASP A 4 -26.81 0.42 -15.71
N LEU A 5 -26.07 1.12 -16.59
CA LEU A 5 -25.05 2.07 -16.18
C LEU A 5 -25.58 3.23 -15.32
N PHE A 6 -26.86 3.58 -15.45
CA PHE A 6 -27.51 4.64 -14.68
C PHE A 6 -28.39 4.10 -13.52
N SER A 7 -28.18 2.85 -13.13
CA SER A 7 -28.80 2.28 -11.94
C SER A 7 -28.19 2.89 -10.66
N SER A 8 -28.89 2.76 -9.54
CA SER A 8 -28.40 3.23 -8.24
C SER A 8 -27.09 2.57 -7.80
N GLU A 9 -26.78 1.40 -8.34
CA GLU A 9 -25.54 0.65 -8.07
C GLU A 9 -24.29 1.37 -8.60
N HIS A 10 -24.42 2.11 -9.71
CA HIS A 10 -23.32 2.83 -10.35
C HIS A 10 -23.34 4.34 -10.07
N MET A 11 -24.43 4.86 -9.54
CA MET A 11 -24.59 6.28 -9.27
C MET A 11 -23.99 6.65 -7.91
N VAL A 12 -23.02 7.56 -7.93
CA VAL A 12 -22.42 8.10 -6.70
C VAL A 12 -23.44 9.01 -5.99
N GLY A 13 -23.84 8.61 -4.78
CA GLY A 13 -24.69 9.40 -3.91
C GLY A 13 -23.93 10.56 -3.20
N PRO A 14 -24.62 11.36 -2.37
CA PRO A 14 -23.95 12.32 -1.50
C PRO A 14 -23.02 11.62 -0.52
N ALA A 15 -21.93 12.30 -0.08
CA ALA A 15 -21.05 11.76 0.95
C ALA A 15 -21.83 11.54 2.26
N THR A 16 -21.75 10.35 2.81
CA THR A 16 -22.43 9.97 4.05
C THR A 16 -21.60 10.27 5.29
N ALA A 17 -20.28 10.43 5.13
CA ALA A 17 -19.36 10.71 6.20
C ALA A 17 -18.15 11.53 5.67
N PRO A 18 -17.50 12.35 6.54
CA PRO A 18 -16.25 12.99 6.20
C PRO A 18 -15.09 11.98 6.11
N GLY A 19 -14.06 12.34 5.35
CA GLY A 19 -12.86 11.54 5.19
C GLY A 19 -13.01 10.39 4.18
N MET A 20 -12.35 9.29 4.44
CA MET A 20 -12.17 8.18 3.51
C MET A 20 -13.26 7.12 3.64
N THR A 21 -13.79 6.68 2.50
CA THR A 21 -14.76 5.57 2.41
C THR A 21 -14.46 4.72 1.17
N VAL A 22 -14.77 3.43 1.22
CA VAL A 22 -14.76 2.57 0.03
C VAL A 22 -16.06 2.83 -0.75
N GLU A 23 -15.97 3.44 -1.93
CA GLU A 23 -17.11 3.70 -2.80
C GLU A 23 -17.60 2.41 -3.48
N ASN A 24 -16.67 1.64 -3.98
CA ASN A 24 -16.87 0.28 -4.49
C ASN A 24 -15.56 -0.52 -4.32
N ALA A 25 -15.58 -1.79 -4.67
CA ALA A 25 -14.41 -2.66 -4.47
C ALA A 25 -13.09 -2.13 -5.10
N LYS A 26 -13.16 -1.19 -6.06
CA LYS A 26 -12.01 -0.70 -6.84
C LYS A 26 -11.73 0.79 -6.62
N THR A 27 -12.49 1.47 -5.78
CA THR A 27 -12.45 2.93 -5.67
C THR A 27 -12.59 3.38 -4.22
N ILE A 28 -11.68 4.22 -3.78
CA ILE A 28 -11.82 4.98 -2.53
C ILE A 28 -12.32 6.38 -2.86
N ARG A 29 -13.37 6.80 -2.15
CA ARG A 29 -13.85 8.17 -2.08
C ARG A 29 -13.28 8.85 -0.85
N TYR A 30 -12.87 10.10 -1.01
CA TYR A 30 -12.42 10.94 0.09
C TYR A 30 -13.20 12.26 0.10
N ALA A 31 -13.99 12.52 1.14
CA ALA A 31 -14.59 13.81 1.40
C ALA A 31 -13.57 14.73 2.06
N VAL A 32 -12.95 15.57 1.24
CA VAL A 32 -11.84 16.46 1.65
C VAL A 32 -12.38 17.69 2.35
N ASN A 33 -11.88 17.95 3.56
CA ASN A 33 -12.07 19.19 4.30
C ASN A 33 -10.73 19.54 4.98
N GLY A 34 -9.87 20.25 4.28
CA GLY A 34 -8.50 20.52 4.69
C GLY A 34 -7.47 19.83 3.81
N GLU A 35 -6.62 18.98 4.36
CA GLU A 35 -5.53 18.29 3.65
C GLU A 35 -5.63 16.77 3.78
N MET A 36 -5.32 16.06 2.69
CA MET A 36 -5.05 14.63 2.66
C MET A 36 -3.90 14.33 1.70
N HIS A 37 -3.41 13.10 1.71
CA HIS A 37 -2.32 12.66 0.82
C HIS A 37 -2.76 11.51 -0.05
N ALA A 38 -2.31 11.51 -1.30
CA ALA A 38 -2.58 10.42 -2.22
C ALA A 38 -1.36 10.11 -3.10
N ARG A 39 -1.34 8.91 -3.65
CA ARG A 39 -0.39 8.50 -4.68
C ARG A 39 -0.59 9.37 -5.92
N GLN A 40 0.51 9.85 -6.52
CA GLN A 40 0.45 10.56 -7.79
C GLN A 40 -0.12 9.66 -8.89
N GLY A 41 -1.05 10.20 -9.68
CA GLY A 41 -1.71 9.47 -10.75
C GLY A 41 -2.86 8.56 -10.31
N ALA A 42 -3.16 8.48 -9.01
CA ALA A 42 -4.27 7.65 -8.51
C ALA A 42 -5.63 8.36 -8.52
N MET A 43 -5.68 9.70 -8.63
CA MET A 43 -6.93 10.44 -8.68
C MET A 43 -7.62 10.23 -10.04
N ILE A 44 -8.86 9.71 -10.01
CA ILE A 44 -9.66 9.42 -11.21
C ILE A 44 -10.75 10.46 -11.46
N ALA A 45 -11.25 11.10 -10.39
CA ALA A 45 -12.25 12.16 -10.48
C ALA A 45 -12.20 13.04 -9.23
N TYR A 46 -12.70 14.27 -9.34
CA TYR A 46 -12.97 15.10 -8.17
C TYR A 46 -14.10 16.10 -8.46
N ARG A 47 -14.69 16.66 -7.41
CA ARG A 47 -15.62 17.78 -7.46
C ARG A 47 -15.39 18.72 -6.28
N GLY A 48 -15.73 19.98 -6.43
CA GLY A 48 -15.53 21.03 -5.42
C GLY A 48 -14.25 21.83 -5.68
N ASN A 49 -13.80 22.56 -4.65
CA ASN A 49 -12.61 23.42 -4.74
C ASN A 49 -11.40 22.68 -4.14
N LEU A 50 -10.71 21.91 -4.98
CA LEU A 50 -9.54 21.12 -4.59
C LEU A 50 -8.30 21.53 -5.36
N GLN A 51 -7.17 21.58 -4.66
CA GLN A 51 -5.84 21.84 -5.18
C GLN A 51 -4.97 20.61 -5.01
N PHE A 52 -4.14 20.30 -6.02
CA PHE A 52 -3.27 19.13 -6.06
C PHE A 52 -1.82 19.56 -6.17
N GLU A 53 -1.02 19.29 -5.16
CA GLU A 53 0.39 19.66 -5.11
C GLU A 53 1.27 18.42 -4.99
N ARG A 54 2.31 18.32 -5.82
CA ARG A 54 3.29 17.23 -5.70
C ARG A 54 4.16 17.43 -4.46
N LYS A 55 4.25 16.44 -3.58
CA LYS A 55 5.13 16.49 -2.40
C LYS A 55 6.57 16.13 -2.76
N GLY A 56 7.51 17.01 -2.35
CA GLY A 56 8.94 16.68 -2.27
C GLY A 56 9.69 16.64 -3.59
N GLN A 57 9.41 17.55 -4.51
CA GLN A 57 10.21 17.71 -5.73
C GLN A 57 11.09 18.96 -5.69
N GLY A 58 12.18 18.90 -4.89
CA GLY A 58 13.41 19.58 -5.30
C GLY A 58 14.16 18.67 -6.28
N VAL A 59 14.86 19.28 -7.27
CA VAL A 59 15.57 18.54 -8.35
C VAL A 59 16.50 17.43 -7.81
N GLY A 60 17.10 17.59 -6.63
CA GLY A 60 17.92 16.56 -5.97
C GLY A 60 17.14 15.39 -5.34
N GLY A 61 15.88 15.58 -4.93
CA GLY A 61 15.04 14.53 -4.37
C GLY A 61 14.50 13.57 -5.44
N MET A 62 14.25 14.06 -6.64
CA MET A 62 13.76 13.28 -7.76
C MET A 62 14.82 12.30 -8.29
N LEU A 63 16.06 12.77 -8.41
CA LEU A 63 17.20 11.95 -8.87
C LEU A 63 17.55 10.85 -7.84
N LYS A 64 17.51 11.17 -6.54
CA LYS A 64 17.78 10.22 -5.47
C LYS A 64 16.72 9.10 -5.43
N ARG A 65 15.43 9.44 -5.60
CA ARG A 65 14.33 8.46 -5.65
C ARG A 65 14.38 7.56 -6.89
N ALA A 66 14.72 8.13 -8.04
CA ALA A 66 14.87 7.37 -9.28
C ALA A 66 16.05 6.37 -9.22
N MET A 67 17.12 6.71 -8.48
CA MET A 67 18.31 5.85 -8.34
C MET A 67 18.17 4.80 -7.22
N THR A 68 17.38 5.08 -6.18
CA THR A 68 17.28 4.19 -5.00
C THR A 68 15.97 3.40 -4.94
N GLY A 69 15.01 3.67 -5.85
CA GLY A 69 13.66 3.10 -5.76
C GLY A 69 12.89 3.57 -4.51
N GLU A 70 13.47 4.49 -3.74
CA GLU A 70 12.94 4.96 -2.47
C GLU A 70 11.91 6.06 -2.66
N GLY A 71 10.74 5.82 -2.16
CA GLY A 71 9.72 6.84 -1.94
C GLY A 71 8.48 6.70 -2.80
N LEU A 72 7.38 6.61 -2.10
CA LEU A 72 6.05 6.69 -2.69
C LEU A 72 5.88 8.09 -3.34
N PRO A 73 5.60 8.17 -4.65
CA PRO A 73 5.31 9.44 -5.29
C PRO A 73 3.96 9.95 -4.78
N LEU A 74 4.00 10.95 -3.89
CA LEU A 74 2.82 11.50 -3.23
C LEU A 74 2.46 12.88 -3.76
N MET A 75 1.16 13.18 -3.70
CA MET A 75 0.60 14.52 -3.83
C MET A 75 -0.18 14.87 -2.56
N ALA A 76 -0.17 16.15 -2.18
CA ALA A 76 -1.10 16.72 -1.23
C ALA A 76 -2.36 17.16 -1.99
N VAL A 77 -3.52 16.87 -1.42
CA VAL A 77 -4.83 17.33 -1.91
C VAL A 77 -5.41 18.23 -0.83
N ARG A 78 -5.70 19.49 -1.17
CA ARG A 78 -6.18 20.49 -0.21
C ARG A 78 -7.45 21.15 -0.68
N GLY A 79 -8.29 21.56 0.26
CA GLY A 79 -9.50 22.33 0.00
C GLY A 79 -10.76 21.70 0.56
N GLN A 80 -11.88 21.96 -0.12
CA GLN A 80 -13.20 21.41 0.22
C GLN A 80 -13.84 20.79 -1.01
N GLY A 81 -14.20 19.52 -0.90
CA GLY A 81 -14.76 18.76 -2.01
C GLY A 81 -14.67 17.28 -1.82
N GLU A 82 -14.74 16.55 -2.91
CA GLU A 82 -14.63 15.10 -2.92
C GLU A 82 -13.72 14.66 -4.03
N ALA A 83 -12.91 13.66 -3.77
CA ALA A 83 -12.03 13.05 -4.76
C ALA A 83 -12.16 11.53 -4.72
N TRP A 84 -12.03 10.90 -5.87
CA TRP A 84 -12.06 9.45 -6.05
C TRP A 84 -10.69 8.98 -6.50
N PHE A 85 -10.22 7.93 -5.85
CA PHE A 85 -8.90 7.34 -6.08
C PHE A 85 -9.03 5.87 -6.43
N ALA A 86 -8.28 5.46 -7.43
CA ALA A 86 -8.15 4.07 -7.86
C ALA A 86 -6.77 3.84 -8.47
N HIS A 87 -6.35 2.59 -8.57
CA HIS A 87 -5.08 2.24 -9.21
C HIS A 87 -5.20 0.87 -9.87
N GLU A 88 -5.00 0.84 -11.20
CA GLU A 88 -4.93 -0.38 -12.02
C GLU A 88 -6.08 -1.39 -11.77
N ALA A 89 -7.29 -0.89 -11.49
CA ALA A 89 -8.44 -1.71 -11.15
C ALA A 89 -8.22 -2.72 -10.00
N GLN A 90 -7.25 -2.47 -9.12
CA GLN A 90 -7.01 -3.26 -7.92
C GLN A 90 -8.11 -3.03 -6.89
N ASN A 91 -8.30 -4.00 -6.01
CA ASN A 91 -9.25 -3.88 -4.90
C ASN A 91 -8.74 -2.89 -3.86
N CYS A 92 -9.66 -2.08 -3.34
CA CYS A 92 -9.38 -1.05 -2.34
C CYS A 92 -9.78 -1.51 -0.94
N PHE A 93 -8.93 -1.18 0.05
CA PHE A 93 -9.13 -1.48 1.46
C PHE A 93 -8.74 -0.28 2.31
N ILE A 94 -9.34 -0.16 3.49
CA ILE A 94 -9.00 0.88 4.46
C ILE A 94 -8.48 0.21 5.72
N VAL A 95 -7.35 0.70 6.21
CA VAL A 95 -6.79 0.38 7.53
C VAL A 95 -6.94 1.61 8.41
N GLU A 96 -7.51 1.44 9.60
CA GLU A 96 -7.53 2.47 10.64
C GLU A 96 -6.29 2.29 11.51
N VAL A 97 -5.49 3.34 11.61
CA VAL A 97 -4.31 3.40 12.46
C VAL A 97 -4.70 4.19 13.71
N GLU A 98 -4.60 3.55 14.87
CA GLU A 98 -4.93 4.16 16.16
C GLU A 98 -3.66 4.70 16.88
N PRO A 99 -3.80 5.58 17.88
CA PRO A 99 -2.67 6.08 18.64
C PRO A 99 -1.87 4.95 19.31
N GLY A 100 -0.59 4.84 18.99
CA GLY A 100 0.28 3.76 19.47
C GLY A 100 0.44 2.61 18.49
N ASP A 101 -0.38 2.55 17.45
CA ASP A 101 -0.22 1.58 16.37
C ASP A 101 0.91 1.97 15.42
N GLU A 102 1.51 0.95 14.84
CA GLU A 102 2.40 1.07 13.70
C GLU A 102 2.00 0.04 12.64
N PHE A 103 1.78 0.49 11.42
CA PHE A 103 1.49 -0.37 10.29
C PHE A 103 2.55 -0.19 9.20
N THR A 104 3.26 -1.26 8.89
CA THR A 104 4.26 -1.29 7.82
C THR A 104 3.61 -1.81 6.55
N VAL A 105 3.76 -1.07 5.45
CA VAL A 105 3.13 -1.42 4.17
C VAL A 105 4.11 -1.24 3.02
N ASN A 106 4.04 -2.14 2.04
CA ASN A 106 4.77 -1.97 0.79
C ASN A 106 4.25 -0.73 0.05
N GLY A 107 5.14 0.20 -0.31
CA GLY A 107 4.76 1.47 -0.92
C GLY A 107 3.89 1.33 -2.17
N ARG A 108 4.04 0.24 -2.94
CA ARG A 108 3.19 -0.03 -4.11
C ARG A 108 1.71 -0.22 -3.78
N ASN A 109 1.38 -0.62 -2.55
CA ASN A 109 0.02 -0.85 -2.10
C ASN A 109 -0.64 0.39 -1.48
N VAL A 110 0.10 1.49 -1.23
CA VAL A 110 -0.47 2.74 -0.68
C VAL A 110 -1.20 3.49 -1.78
N LEU A 111 -2.46 3.85 -1.52
CA LEU A 111 -3.30 4.63 -2.44
C LEU A 111 -3.45 6.08 -1.96
N CYS A 112 -3.95 6.26 -0.73
CA CYS A 112 -4.17 7.56 -0.12
C CYS A 112 -4.21 7.44 1.41
N PHE A 113 -4.06 8.57 2.14
CA PHE A 113 -4.11 8.56 3.60
C PHE A 113 -4.42 9.93 4.20
N ASP A 114 -4.90 9.92 5.44
CA ASP A 114 -5.20 11.13 6.20
C ASP A 114 -3.91 11.91 6.52
N ALA A 115 -3.96 13.24 6.43
CA ALA A 115 -2.81 14.09 6.74
C ALA A 115 -2.36 14.01 8.20
N SER A 116 -3.18 13.48 9.10
CA SER A 116 -2.85 13.21 10.50
C SER A 116 -1.88 12.03 10.68
N LEU A 117 -1.76 11.17 9.67
CA LEU A 117 -0.77 10.09 9.68
C LEU A 117 0.62 10.60 9.33
N SER A 118 1.60 10.18 10.11
CA SER A 118 3.01 10.31 9.79
C SER A 118 3.53 9.03 9.15
N TYR A 119 4.48 9.14 8.23
CA TYR A 119 5.13 7.97 7.66
C TYR A 119 6.65 8.16 7.54
N ARG A 120 7.37 7.06 7.64
CA ARG A 120 8.81 6.96 7.38
C ARG A 120 9.10 5.80 6.44
N ILE A 121 10.14 5.92 5.64
CA ILE A 121 10.60 4.80 4.81
C ILE A 121 11.51 3.91 5.67
N ALA A 122 11.26 2.62 5.63
CA ALA A 122 12.07 1.60 6.28
C ALA A 122 12.49 0.53 5.27
N THR A 123 13.70 0.03 5.43
CA THR A 123 14.21 -1.11 4.68
C THR A 123 14.15 -2.36 5.54
N VAL A 124 13.78 -3.49 4.97
CA VAL A 124 13.88 -4.78 5.65
C VAL A 124 15.35 -5.14 5.82
N LYS A 125 15.77 -5.46 7.05
CA LYS A 125 17.15 -5.88 7.33
C LYS A 125 17.50 -7.12 6.49
N GLY A 126 18.58 -7.03 5.72
CA GLY A 126 19.05 -8.13 4.86
C GLY A 126 18.52 -8.08 3.42
N ALA A 127 17.52 -7.25 3.10
CA ALA A 127 17.10 -6.95 1.74
C ALA A 127 18.07 -5.93 1.13
N GLY A 128 19.30 -6.35 0.81
CA GLY A 128 20.20 -5.57 -0.01
C GLY A 128 19.65 -5.38 -1.43
N ILE A 129 20.32 -4.54 -2.23
CA ILE A 129 19.97 -4.26 -3.65
C ILE A 129 19.73 -5.55 -4.47
N ALA A 130 20.36 -6.67 -4.10
CA ALA A 130 20.19 -7.99 -4.71
C ALA A 130 18.87 -8.71 -4.36
N GLY A 131 18.10 -8.24 -3.39
CA GLY A 131 16.81 -8.80 -2.98
C GLY A 131 15.62 -7.95 -3.44
N GLY A 132 15.76 -7.15 -4.51
CA GLY A 132 14.66 -6.33 -5.04
C GLY A 132 14.25 -5.13 -4.17
N GLY A 133 15.06 -4.77 -3.14
CA GLY A 133 14.85 -3.59 -2.30
C GLY A 133 13.43 -3.50 -1.74
N LEU A 134 13.08 -4.31 -0.75
CA LEU A 134 11.81 -4.20 -0.04
C LEU A 134 11.79 -2.88 0.76
N PHE A 135 11.38 -1.82 0.08
CA PHE A 135 11.12 -0.53 0.71
C PHE A 135 9.69 -0.48 1.20
N ASN A 136 9.55 -0.32 2.50
CA ASN A 136 8.26 -0.23 3.13
C ASN A 136 8.05 1.16 3.73
N SER A 137 6.80 1.59 3.72
CA SER A 137 6.36 2.78 4.42
C SER A 137 5.76 2.37 5.76
N VAL A 138 6.27 2.93 6.84
CA VAL A 138 5.76 2.69 8.19
C VAL A 138 4.90 3.86 8.58
N PHE A 139 3.62 3.60 8.80
CA PHE A 139 2.62 4.60 9.19
C PHE A 139 2.36 4.55 10.69
N THR A 140 2.25 5.73 11.30
CA THR A 140 1.94 5.95 12.71
C THR A 140 1.02 7.16 12.86
N GLY A 141 0.42 7.32 14.04
CA GLY A 141 -0.48 8.43 14.35
C GLY A 141 -1.92 7.96 14.52
N GLN A 142 -2.88 8.79 14.13
CA GLN A 142 -4.31 8.46 14.17
C GLN A 142 -4.95 8.86 12.85
N GLY A 143 -5.54 7.92 12.12
CA GLY A 143 -6.19 8.20 10.85
C GLY A 143 -6.39 6.95 9.99
N ARG A 144 -6.84 7.17 8.76
CA ARG A 144 -7.13 6.12 7.79
C ARG A 144 -6.07 6.05 6.70
N LEU A 145 -5.70 4.81 6.38
CA LEU A 145 -4.78 4.48 5.29
C LEU A 145 -5.53 3.66 4.25
N GLY A 146 -5.69 4.19 3.06
CA GLY A 146 -6.27 3.52 1.91
C GLY A 146 -5.21 2.73 1.14
N LEU A 147 -5.50 1.48 0.92
CA LEU A 147 -4.62 0.51 0.27
C LEU A 147 -5.24 -0.04 -1.01
N VAL A 148 -4.40 -0.50 -1.90
CA VAL A 148 -4.77 -1.29 -3.07
C VAL A 148 -4.10 -2.66 -3.04
N CYS A 149 -4.81 -3.66 -3.54
CA CYS A 149 -4.32 -5.03 -3.64
C CYS A 149 -4.94 -5.74 -4.85
N GLU A 150 -4.16 -6.53 -5.55
CA GLU A 150 -4.71 -7.47 -6.52
C GLU A 150 -5.48 -8.57 -5.78
N GLY A 151 -6.76 -8.73 -6.11
CA GLY A 151 -7.64 -9.68 -5.45
C GLY A 151 -7.97 -9.31 -4.00
N SER A 152 -8.50 -10.25 -3.24
CA SER A 152 -8.82 -10.12 -1.82
C SER A 152 -7.62 -10.58 -0.99
N PRO A 153 -6.99 -9.71 -0.18
CA PRO A 153 -5.84 -10.10 0.62
C PRO A 153 -6.22 -11.10 1.72
N LEU A 154 -5.24 -11.90 2.12
CA LEU A 154 -5.31 -12.74 3.31
C LEU A 154 -4.64 -12.00 4.48
N VAL A 155 -5.24 -12.09 5.66
CA VAL A 155 -4.66 -11.61 6.91
C VAL A 155 -4.30 -12.82 7.76
N LEU A 156 -3.00 -13.04 7.93
CA LEU A 156 -2.48 -14.20 8.66
C LEU A 156 -2.01 -13.77 10.05
N PRO A 157 -2.50 -14.40 11.13
CA PRO A 157 -1.97 -14.17 12.46
C PRO A 157 -0.55 -14.74 12.56
N VAL A 158 0.31 -14.01 13.26
CA VAL A 158 1.68 -14.41 13.60
C VAL A 158 1.78 -14.48 15.11
N THR A 159 2.24 -15.60 15.63
CA THR A 159 2.49 -15.77 17.07
C THR A 159 3.93 -16.23 17.31
N PRO A 160 4.45 -16.14 18.54
CA PRO A 160 5.81 -16.63 18.84
C PRO A 160 6.03 -18.10 18.50
N GLU A 161 4.97 -18.92 18.60
CA GLU A 161 5.01 -20.36 18.32
C GLU A 161 4.90 -20.68 16.83
N TYR A 162 4.29 -19.75 16.05
CA TYR A 162 4.00 -19.95 14.62
C TYR A 162 4.45 -18.74 13.80
N PRO A 163 5.76 -18.65 13.50
CA PRO A 163 6.28 -17.66 12.55
C PRO A 163 5.72 -17.92 11.15
N VAL A 164 5.51 -16.86 10.39
CA VAL A 164 4.97 -16.94 9.04
C VAL A 164 6.05 -16.58 8.02
N TYR A 165 6.14 -17.38 6.96
CA TYR A 165 7.04 -17.16 5.83
C TYR A 165 6.21 -16.73 4.63
N VAL A 166 6.53 -15.60 4.04
CA VAL A 166 5.78 -15.01 2.93
C VAL A 166 6.73 -14.71 1.78
N ASP A 167 6.29 -15.00 0.56
CA ASP A 167 6.98 -14.52 -0.63
C ASP A 167 7.09 -13.00 -0.57
N THR A 168 8.29 -12.48 -0.82
CA THR A 168 8.57 -11.03 -0.74
C THR A 168 7.67 -10.22 -1.65
N ASP A 169 7.26 -10.79 -2.78
CA ASP A 169 6.38 -10.14 -3.74
C ASP A 169 4.90 -10.19 -3.34
N ALA A 170 4.51 -11.15 -2.52
CA ALA A 170 3.15 -11.27 -2.02
C ALA A 170 2.84 -10.39 -0.81
N VAL A 171 3.86 -9.84 -0.12
CA VAL A 171 3.67 -9.00 1.07
C VAL A 171 2.99 -7.69 0.71
N VAL A 172 1.85 -7.41 1.36
CA VAL A 172 1.17 -6.10 1.35
C VAL A 172 1.62 -5.26 2.53
N GLY A 173 1.62 -5.83 3.75
CA GLY A 173 2.01 -5.11 4.96
C GLY A 173 1.89 -5.97 6.21
N TRP A 174 2.25 -5.39 7.37
CA TRP A 174 2.18 -6.05 8.67
C TRP A 174 2.04 -5.06 9.83
N THR A 175 1.52 -5.53 10.94
CA THR A 175 1.37 -4.73 12.18
C THR A 175 2.67 -4.64 12.97
N ALA A 176 2.75 -3.67 13.90
CA ALA A 176 3.81 -3.57 14.89
C ALA A 176 3.97 -4.87 15.71
N GLY A 177 5.11 -5.03 16.35
CA GLY A 177 5.41 -6.21 17.18
C GLY A 177 6.00 -7.39 16.40
N LEU A 178 6.05 -7.31 15.07
CA LEU A 178 6.70 -8.32 14.23
C LEU A 178 8.15 -7.94 13.90
N ARG A 179 9.05 -8.89 14.10
CA ARG A 179 10.42 -8.83 13.58
C ARG A 179 10.47 -9.51 12.23
N THR A 180 11.18 -8.92 11.31
CA THR A 180 11.32 -9.43 9.95
C THR A 180 12.76 -9.78 9.63
N SER A 181 12.96 -10.91 8.95
CA SER A 181 14.24 -11.32 8.40
C SER A 181 14.05 -12.02 7.06
N LEU A 182 15.08 -11.98 6.20
CA LEU A 182 15.05 -12.74 4.95
C LEU A 182 15.49 -14.17 5.20
N HIS A 183 14.63 -15.10 4.78
CA HIS A 183 14.89 -16.52 4.80
C HIS A 183 15.13 -17.03 3.37
N ARG A 184 16.22 -17.77 3.19
CA ARG A 184 16.52 -18.44 1.92
C ARG A 184 16.22 -19.93 2.08
N SER A 185 15.17 -20.38 1.43
CA SER A 185 14.69 -21.77 1.55
C SER A 185 15.55 -22.80 0.78
N GLN A 186 16.48 -22.35 -0.09
CA GLN A 186 17.26 -23.26 -0.93
C GLN A 186 18.75 -22.95 -0.92
N SER A 187 19.57 -24.04 -0.97
CA SER A 187 21.00 -23.92 -1.22
C SER A 187 21.26 -23.54 -2.67
N LEU A 188 22.33 -22.79 -2.94
CA LEU A 188 22.78 -22.39 -4.30
C LEU A 188 22.79 -23.54 -5.32
N GLY A 189 22.95 -24.80 -4.88
CA GLY A 189 22.96 -25.99 -5.74
C GLY A 189 21.58 -26.41 -6.28
N SER A 190 20.50 -26.04 -5.64
CA SER A 190 19.13 -26.35 -6.10
C SER A 190 18.62 -25.35 -7.14
N MET A 191 19.11 -24.10 -7.13
CA MET A 191 18.79 -23.08 -8.14
C MET A 191 19.24 -23.50 -9.54
N LEU A 192 20.39 -24.20 -9.66
CA LEU A 192 20.93 -24.70 -10.94
C LEU A 192 20.15 -25.91 -11.50
N ARG A 193 19.22 -26.51 -10.72
CA ARG A 193 18.47 -27.70 -11.11
C ARG A 193 16.96 -27.46 -11.28
N GLY A 194 16.53 -26.20 -11.52
CA GLY A 194 15.12 -25.88 -11.74
C GLY A 194 14.31 -25.79 -10.44
N GLY A 195 14.85 -25.10 -9.44
CA GLY A 195 14.12 -24.80 -8.21
C GLY A 195 12.84 -24.01 -8.47
N SER A 196 11.90 -24.05 -7.53
CA SER A 196 10.53 -23.51 -7.61
C SER A 196 10.42 -21.98 -7.84
N GLY A 197 11.54 -21.25 -7.92
CA GLY A 197 11.53 -19.79 -8.06
C GLY A 197 11.39 -19.03 -6.73
N GLU A 198 10.97 -19.67 -5.67
CA GLU A 198 10.74 -19.08 -4.33
C GLU A 198 12.04 -19.00 -3.51
N ALA A 199 13.06 -18.36 -4.08
CA ALA A 199 14.38 -18.38 -3.48
C ALA A 199 14.54 -17.53 -2.21
N VAL A 200 13.69 -16.53 -2.01
CA VAL A 200 13.76 -15.58 -0.90
C VAL A 200 12.38 -15.32 -0.32
N GLN A 201 12.22 -15.64 0.95
CA GLN A 201 11.00 -15.39 1.71
C GLN A 201 11.25 -14.38 2.81
N LEU A 202 10.24 -13.61 3.16
CA LEU A 202 10.20 -12.79 4.36
C LEU A 202 9.68 -13.64 5.51
N MET A 203 10.51 -13.88 6.50
CA MET A 203 10.10 -14.48 7.77
C MET A 203 9.61 -13.38 8.71
N LEU A 204 8.44 -13.59 9.31
CA LEU A 204 7.85 -12.70 10.31
C LEU A 204 7.67 -13.49 11.61
N GLU A 205 8.20 -12.95 12.71
CA GLU A 205 8.17 -13.50 14.05
C GLU A 205 7.64 -12.49 15.06
N GLY A 206 6.96 -12.94 16.10
CA GLY A 206 6.45 -12.12 17.19
C GLY A 206 4.94 -12.25 17.32
N GLN A 207 4.28 -11.17 17.73
CA GLN A 207 2.83 -11.15 17.92
C GLN A 207 2.22 -10.07 17.02
N GLY A 208 1.34 -10.46 16.09
CA GLY A 208 0.70 -9.53 15.18
C GLY A 208 0.05 -10.18 13.97
N TYR A 209 -0.07 -9.43 12.89
CA TYR A 209 -0.69 -9.87 11.65
C TYR A 209 0.16 -9.47 10.45
N VAL A 210 0.22 -10.33 9.45
CA VAL A 210 0.75 -10.02 8.13
C VAL A 210 -0.37 -10.09 7.09
N VAL A 211 -0.37 -9.14 6.18
CA VAL A 211 -1.32 -9.03 5.06
C VAL A 211 -0.61 -9.45 3.80
N VAL A 212 -1.16 -10.42 3.09
CA VAL A 212 -0.60 -10.95 1.84
C VAL A 212 -1.64 -10.90 0.71
N ARG A 213 -1.18 -10.63 -0.49
CA ARG A 213 -2.03 -10.71 -1.68
C ARG A 213 -2.14 -12.15 -2.19
N PRO A 214 -3.25 -12.53 -2.84
CA PRO A 214 -3.48 -13.90 -3.31
C PRO A 214 -2.83 -14.21 -4.67
N SER A 215 -1.94 -13.36 -5.15
CA SER A 215 -1.24 -13.54 -6.43
C SER A 215 0.24 -13.21 -6.33
N GLU A 216 1.08 -13.99 -6.97
CA GLU A 216 2.48 -13.69 -7.25
C GLU A 216 2.56 -12.76 -8.47
N VAL A 217 3.41 -11.74 -8.41
CA VAL A 217 3.76 -10.98 -9.61
C VAL A 217 4.79 -11.79 -10.36
N THR A 218 4.39 -12.37 -11.47
CA THR A 218 5.35 -12.88 -12.46
C THR A 218 6.13 -11.67 -12.99
N PRO A 219 7.49 -11.65 -12.92
CA PRO A 219 8.25 -10.58 -13.53
C PRO A 219 7.85 -10.50 -15.01
N GLN A 220 7.28 -9.36 -15.44
CA GLN A 220 7.11 -9.11 -16.85
C GLN A 220 8.52 -9.06 -17.46
N GLN A 221 8.80 -10.03 -18.32
CA GLN A 221 9.98 -9.98 -19.18
C GLN A 221 9.80 -8.77 -20.10
N SER A 222 10.53 -7.70 -19.81
CA SER A 222 10.67 -6.53 -20.67
C SER A 222 11.66 -6.81 -21.78
#